data_bb328449160d8913914cdbede6caf7df
#
_entry.id   bb328449160d8913914cdbede6caf7df
#
_cell.length_a   1.000
_cell.length_b   1.000
_cell.length_c   1.000
_cell.angle_alpha   90.00
_cell.angle_beta   90.00
_cell.angle_gamma   90.00
#
_symmetry.space_group_name_H-M   'P 1'
#
loop_
_entity.id
_entity.type
_entity.pdbx_description
1 polymer ?
#
loop_
_entity_poly.entity_id
_entity_poly.type
_entity_poly.pdbx_seq_one_letter_code
_entity_poly.pdbx_strand_id
1 'polypeptide(L)'
;MISDIFSDEFRSVVEELRVPGMGTENVGPFLASLIQLTRPERVLEVGMGYTTPFLAESLARAEALAEEERRSLARKTERHLGAGRSIDESWLLEHPALASPASYLTPYRPRLVAIDDLSIPESSAGQVQDALRKLGLEDRVTIVNSNIRESADRIPEDFATIDFAWVDAWECLFFFDHFWDRINPDGGLVAMHYLMTYPEGEALLEYFHTFQQAHPGEMEILNLLESRKLMQNSVTILRRTSSPERRHYADSGSDVRYTPEMLTHAKELISRVPEITDKYSAE
;
A
#
# COMPACT_ATOMS: atom_id res chain seq x y z
N MET A 1 3.35 8.96 19.14
CA MET A 1 4.15 9.78 18.18
C MET A 1 4.36 8.85 16.98
N ILE A 2 3.94 9.26 15.79
CA ILE A 2 4.14 8.41 14.60
C ILE A 2 5.63 8.53 14.27
N SER A 3 6.34 7.41 14.26
CA SER A 3 7.73 7.33 13.85
C SER A 3 7.84 7.69 12.36
N ASP A 4 9.00 8.13 11.90
CA ASP A 4 9.27 8.35 10.48
C ASP A 4 10.33 7.33 10.07
N ILE A 5 10.13 6.65 8.93
CA ILE A 5 11.13 5.71 8.37
C ILE A 5 12.53 6.35 8.19
N PHE A 6 12.61 7.68 8.19
CA PHE A 6 13.86 8.44 8.12
C PHE A 6 14.37 8.89 9.49
N SER A 7 13.66 8.62 10.59
CA SER A 7 14.13 8.93 11.94
C SER A 7 15.33 8.07 12.33
N ASP A 8 16.21 8.62 13.17
CA ASP A 8 17.37 7.87 13.66
C ASP A 8 16.95 6.67 14.50
N GLU A 9 15.83 6.77 15.24
CA GLU A 9 15.26 5.69 16.03
C GLU A 9 14.84 4.52 15.11
N PHE A 10 14.02 4.79 14.08
CA PHE A 10 13.59 3.76 13.14
C PHE A 10 14.78 3.11 12.45
N ARG A 11 15.71 3.91 11.92
CA ARG A 11 16.91 3.42 11.23
C ARG A 11 17.78 2.54 12.13
N SER A 12 17.98 2.94 13.38
CA SER A 12 18.76 2.15 14.34
C SER A 12 18.16 0.78 14.58
N VAL A 13 16.84 0.69 14.71
CA VAL A 13 16.15 -0.59 14.93
C VAL A 13 16.20 -1.48 13.69
N VAL A 14 15.92 -0.93 12.50
CA VAL A 14 15.91 -1.76 11.27
C VAL A 14 17.31 -2.17 10.82
N GLU A 15 18.35 -1.41 11.18
CA GLU A 15 19.74 -1.82 10.88
C GLU A 15 20.12 -3.13 11.60
N GLU A 16 19.49 -3.44 12.75
CA GLU A 16 19.68 -4.71 13.45
C GLU A 16 19.12 -5.91 12.63
N LEU A 17 18.18 -5.67 11.70
CA LEU A 17 17.60 -6.68 10.82
C LEU A 17 18.34 -6.84 9.50
N ARG A 18 19.34 -5.99 9.27
CA ARG A 18 20.06 -5.99 8.00
C ARG A 18 20.95 -7.22 7.87
N VAL A 19 20.67 -8.01 6.85
CA VAL A 19 21.53 -9.13 6.44
C VAL A 19 22.32 -8.72 5.20
N PRO A 20 23.67 -8.59 5.28
CA PRO A 20 24.49 -8.25 4.14
C PRO A 20 24.25 -9.22 2.97
N GLY A 21 24.00 -8.68 1.79
CA GLY A 21 23.78 -9.48 0.58
C GLY A 21 22.32 -9.80 0.26
N MET A 22 21.36 -9.53 1.14
CA MET A 22 19.91 -9.71 0.84
C MET A 22 19.32 -8.60 -0.04
N GLY A 23 19.96 -7.46 -0.14
CA GLY A 23 19.63 -6.42 -1.14
C GLY A 23 18.39 -5.60 -0.85
N THR A 24 17.82 -5.66 0.35
CA THR A 24 16.54 -5.02 0.70
C THR A 24 16.66 -3.59 1.22
N GLU A 25 17.88 -3.04 1.34
CA GLU A 25 18.14 -1.74 1.95
C GLU A 25 17.46 -0.56 1.23
N ASN A 26 17.38 -0.63 -0.11
CA ASN A 26 16.68 0.36 -0.92
C ASN A 26 15.23 -0.05 -1.20
N VAL A 27 14.93 -1.34 -1.09
CA VAL A 27 13.59 -1.89 -1.31
C VAL A 27 12.64 -1.44 -0.19
N GLY A 28 13.06 -1.48 1.08
CA GLY A 28 12.23 -1.03 2.20
C GLY A 28 11.67 0.39 2.00
N PRO A 29 12.51 1.44 1.81
CA PRO A 29 12.04 2.80 1.51
C PRO A 29 11.22 2.91 0.23
N PHE A 30 11.52 2.10 -0.80
CA PHE A 30 10.74 2.08 -2.04
C PHE A 30 9.32 1.55 -1.81
N LEU A 31 9.17 0.42 -1.08
CA LEU A 31 7.86 -0.13 -0.70
C LEU A 31 7.08 0.87 0.15
N ALA A 32 7.74 1.56 1.08
CA ALA A 32 7.13 2.62 1.88
C ALA A 32 6.55 3.73 0.99
N SER A 33 7.27 4.12 -0.06
CA SER A 33 6.80 5.14 -1.02
C SER A 33 5.61 4.64 -1.83
N LEU A 34 5.59 3.36 -2.24
CA LEU A 34 4.44 2.76 -2.92
C LEU A 34 3.20 2.75 -2.02
N ILE A 35 3.34 2.35 -0.75
CA ILE A 35 2.24 2.38 0.23
C ILE A 35 1.67 3.80 0.38
N GLN A 36 2.54 4.82 0.51
CA GLN A 36 2.07 6.21 0.63
C GLN A 36 1.33 6.70 -0.62
N LEU A 37 1.77 6.28 -1.81
CA LEU A 37 1.17 6.68 -3.08
C LEU A 37 -0.18 5.98 -3.32
N THR A 38 -0.24 4.66 -3.08
CA THR A 38 -1.38 3.82 -3.47
C THR A 38 -2.42 3.63 -2.36
N ARG A 39 -2.02 3.82 -1.10
CA ARG A 39 -2.86 3.66 0.10
C ARG A 39 -3.66 2.35 0.10
N PRO A 40 -3.00 1.19 0.01
CA PRO A 40 -3.68 -0.10 0.01
C PRO A 40 -4.28 -0.39 1.39
N GLU A 41 -5.50 -0.94 1.43
CA GLU A 41 -6.13 -1.33 2.70
C GLU A 41 -5.73 -2.74 3.15
N ARG A 42 -5.48 -3.64 2.21
CA ARG A 42 -5.13 -5.05 2.48
C ARG A 42 -3.75 -5.36 1.90
N VAL A 43 -2.79 -5.41 2.79
CA VAL A 43 -1.38 -5.66 2.44
C VAL A 43 -0.97 -7.04 2.92
N LEU A 44 -0.42 -7.84 2.01
CA LEU A 44 0.09 -9.17 2.29
C LEU A 44 1.61 -9.20 2.07
N GLU A 45 2.36 -9.67 3.05
CA GLU A 45 3.80 -9.93 2.94
C GLU A 45 4.06 -11.43 3.01
N VAL A 46 4.94 -11.92 2.14
CA VAL A 46 5.43 -13.31 2.15
C VAL A 46 6.94 -13.28 2.38
N GLY A 47 7.35 -13.79 3.53
CA GLY A 47 8.72 -13.69 4.04
C GLY A 47 8.92 -12.43 4.89
N MET A 48 8.91 -12.59 6.22
CA MET A 48 9.18 -11.50 7.16
C MET A 48 10.68 -11.18 7.21
N GLY A 49 11.02 -9.91 7.11
CA GLY A 49 12.40 -9.49 7.13
C GLY A 49 12.61 -8.00 7.37
N TYR A 50 13.67 -7.49 6.79
CA TYR A 50 14.03 -6.07 6.84
C TYR A 50 12.92 -5.13 6.35
N THR A 51 12.07 -5.58 5.41
CA THR A 51 10.98 -4.80 4.80
C THR A 51 9.75 -4.66 5.67
N THR A 52 9.48 -5.63 6.55
CA THR A 52 8.27 -5.66 7.39
C THR A 52 8.04 -4.38 8.21
N PRO A 53 9.04 -3.84 8.95
CA PRO A 53 8.88 -2.58 9.67
C PRO A 53 8.55 -1.39 8.75
N PHE A 54 9.12 -1.35 7.53
CA PHE A 54 8.82 -0.29 6.56
C PHE A 54 7.37 -0.34 6.09
N LEU A 55 6.84 -1.52 5.82
CA LEU A 55 5.44 -1.71 5.46
C LEU A 55 4.52 -1.29 6.61
N ALA A 56 4.78 -1.77 7.84
CA ALA A 56 3.98 -1.47 9.01
C ALA A 56 3.94 0.02 9.34
N GLU A 57 5.11 0.69 9.38
CA GLU A 57 5.22 2.13 9.66
C GLU A 57 4.55 2.97 8.57
N SER A 58 4.75 2.59 7.31
CA SER A 58 4.15 3.32 6.19
C SER A 58 2.63 3.25 6.19
N LEU A 59 2.04 2.12 6.55
CA LEU A 59 0.60 1.97 6.70
C LEU A 59 0.06 2.79 7.88
N ALA A 60 0.76 2.80 9.02
CA ALA A 60 0.39 3.61 10.17
C ALA A 60 0.42 5.11 9.82
N ARG A 61 1.46 5.55 9.11
CA ARG A 61 1.58 6.92 8.64
C ARG A 61 0.51 7.29 7.61
N ALA A 62 0.23 6.40 6.64
CA ALA A 62 -0.80 6.62 5.63
C ALA A 62 -2.20 6.75 6.28
N GLU A 63 -2.51 5.93 7.29
CA GLU A 63 -3.74 6.03 8.07
C GLU A 63 -3.88 7.39 8.77
N ALA A 64 -2.82 7.83 9.44
CA ALA A 64 -2.83 9.11 10.14
C ALA A 64 -2.99 10.29 9.17
N LEU A 65 -2.28 10.28 8.04
CA LEU A 65 -2.41 11.31 7.00
C LEU A 65 -3.80 11.32 6.38
N ALA A 66 -4.38 10.16 6.09
CA ALA A 66 -5.73 10.06 5.54
C ALA A 66 -6.78 10.66 6.50
N GLU A 67 -6.63 10.44 7.80
CA GLU A 67 -7.54 11.02 8.79
C GLU A 67 -7.35 12.54 8.93
N GLU A 68 -6.12 13.04 8.87
CA GLU A 68 -5.85 14.49 8.87
C GLU A 68 -6.44 15.17 7.63
N GLU A 69 -6.22 14.60 6.45
CA GLU A 69 -6.79 15.09 5.19
C GLU A 69 -8.30 15.05 5.21
N ARG A 70 -8.91 13.97 5.73
CA ARG A 70 -10.34 13.83 5.90
C ARG A 70 -10.94 14.97 6.71
N ARG A 71 -10.32 15.26 7.87
CA ARG A 71 -10.74 16.39 8.74
C ARG A 71 -10.55 17.74 8.06
N SER A 72 -9.42 17.92 7.39
CA SER A 72 -9.11 19.17 6.69
C SER A 72 -10.04 19.41 5.51
N LEU A 73 -10.39 18.36 4.76
CA LEU A 73 -11.34 18.43 3.66
C LEU A 73 -12.75 18.78 4.14
N ALA A 74 -13.19 18.19 5.26
CA ALA A 74 -14.47 18.54 5.86
C ALA A 74 -14.51 20.00 6.30
N ARG A 75 -13.48 20.46 7.03
CA ARG A 75 -13.37 21.86 7.49
C ARG A 75 -13.38 22.88 6.36
N LYS A 76 -12.58 22.66 5.32
CA LYS A 76 -12.58 23.59 4.18
C LYS A 76 -13.94 23.63 3.46
N THR A 77 -14.58 22.47 3.33
CA THR A 77 -15.91 22.37 2.72
C THR A 77 -16.96 23.14 3.53
N GLU A 78 -16.97 22.98 4.86
CA GLU A 78 -17.87 23.70 5.76
C GLU A 78 -17.69 25.21 5.64
N ARG A 79 -16.45 25.71 5.65
CA ARG A 79 -16.16 27.15 5.49
C ARG A 79 -16.64 27.69 4.14
N HIS A 80 -16.43 26.96 3.05
CA HIS A 80 -16.88 27.38 1.71
C HIS A 80 -18.41 27.43 1.62
N LEU A 81 -19.10 26.41 2.08
CA LEU A 81 -20.57 26.36 2.05
C LEU A 81 -21.19 27.37 3.03
N GLY A 82 -20.63 27.52 4.24
CA GLY A 82 -21.07 28.49 5.24
C GLY A 82 -20.88 29.95 4.80
N ALA A 83 -19.90 30.23 3.98
CA ALA A 83 -19.71 31.55 3.35
C ALA A 83 -20.61 31.77 2.11
N GLY A 84 -21.54 30.86 1.82
CA GLY A 84 -22.43 30.94 0.65
C GLY A 84 -21.70 30.70 -0.68
N ARG A 85 -20.47 30.19 -0.64
CA ARG A 85 -19.73 29.79 -1.83
C ARG A 85 -20.11 28.39 -2.27
N SER A 86 -19.87 28.08 -3.53
CA SER A 86 -19.97 26.72 -4.08
C SER A 86 -18.63 26.00 -3.98
N ILE A 87 -18.62 24.70 -4.24
CA ILE A 87 -17.41 23.97 -4.55
C ILE A 87 -16.91 24.45 -5.90
N ASP A 88 -15.78 25.12 -5.92
CA ASP A 88 -15.15 25.72 -7.10
C ASP A 88 -13.64 25.46 -7.11
N GLU A 89 -12.93 26.05 -8.06
CA GLU A 89 -11.48 25.92 -8.19
C GLU A 89 -10.76 26.36 -6.91
N SER A 90 -11.23 27.42 -6.23
CA SER A 90 -10.62 27.88 -4.98
C SER A 90 -10.71 26.85 -3.87
N TRP A 91 -11.86 26.14 -3.77
CA TRP A 91 -12.01 25.01 -2.86
C TRP A 91 -11.12 23.84 -3.27
N LEU A 92 -11.03 23.52 -4.57
CA LEU A 92 -10.25 22.38 -5.07
C LEU A 92 -8.75 22.54 -4.76
N LEU A 93 -8.23 23.76 -4.92
CA LEU A 93 -6.79 24.04 -4.75
C LEU A 93 -6.39 24.32 -3.29
N GLU A 94 -7.35 24.53 -2.38
CA GLU A 94 -7.06 24.63 -0.95
C GLU A 94 -6.69 23.26 -0.39
N HIS A 95 -5.78 23.22 0.60
CA HIS A 95 -5.34 21.96 1.22
C HIS A 95 -6.48 21.22 1.94
N PRO A 96 -6.62 19.88 1.77
CA PRO A 96 -5.91 19.02 0.83
C PRO A 96 -6.35 19.27 -0.62
N ALA A 97 -5.39 19.63 -1.46
CA ALA A 97 -5.67 19.98 -2.84
C ALA A 97 -5.99 18.75 -3.69
N LEU A 98 -6.88 18.91 -4.66
CA LEU A 98 -7.30 17.87 -5.62
C LEU A 98 -7.90 16.61 -4.97
N ALA A 99 -8.28 16.69 -3.70
CA ALA A 99 -8.84 15.57 -2.96
C ALA A 99 -10.30 15.29 -3.37
N SER A 100 -10.61 14.01 -3.62
CA SER A 100 -11.98 13.58 -3.90
C SER A 100 -12.75 13.34 -2.59
N PRO A 101 -13.86 14.04 -2.30
CA PRO A 101 -14.65 13.80 -1.08
C PRO A 101 -15.12 12.36 -0.94
N ALA A 102 -15.44 11.69 -2.06
CA ALA A 102 -15.90 10.30 -2.06
C ALA A 102 -14.86 9.35 -1.40
N SER A 103 -13.57 9.59 -1.62
CA SER A 103 -12.48 8.76 -1.07
C SER A 103 -12.33 8.88 0.46
N TYR A 104 -12.94 9.90 1.08
CA TYR A 104 -12.86 10.16 2.52
C TYR A 104 -14.18 9.91 3.26
N LEU A 105 -15.20 9.41 2.59
CA LEU A 105 -16.47 9.03 3.23
C LEU A 105 -16.31 7.86 4.20
N THR A 106 -15.41 6.94 3.88
CA THR A 106 -15.06 5.81 4.74
C THR A 106 -13.67 6.05 5.33
N PRO A 107 -13.48 5.86 6.65
CA PRO A 107 -12.16 5.92 7.26
C PRO A 107 -11.22 4.88 6.64
N TYR A 108 -10.02 5.29 6.26
CA TYR A 108 -8.97 4.38 5.79
C TYR A 108 -8.44 3.56 6.97
N ARG A 109 -8.50 2.23 6.86
CA ARG A 109 -8.14 1.26 7.90
C ARG A 109 -7.25 0.16 7.34
N PRO A 110 -5.97 0.45 7.09
CA PRO A 110 -5.07 -0.52 6.50
C PRO A 110 -4.71 -1.65 7.47
N ARG A 111 -4.48 -2.83 6.92
CA ARG A 111 -4.03 -4.01 7.65
C ARG A 111 -2.88 -4.68 6.91
N LEU A 112 -1.89 -5.14 7.65
CA LEU A 112 -0.78 -5.94 7.16
C LEU A 112 -0.89 -7.37 7.72
N VAL A 113 -0.90 -8.33 6.82
CA VAL A 113 -0.71 -9.75 7.14
C VAL A 113 0.64 -10.18 6.62
N ALA A 114 1.48 -10.74 7.48
CA ALA A 114 2.78 -11.29 7.12
C ALA A 114 2.77 -12.81 7.30
N ILE A 115 3.13 -13.55 6.26
CA ILE A 115 3.25 -15.00 6.26
C ILE A 115 4.72 -15.35 6.37
N ASP A 116 5.08 -16.11 7.38
CA ASP A 116 6.44 -16.64 7.56
C ASP A 116 6.41 -17.98 8.28
N ASP A 117 7.31 -18.88 7.92
CA ASP A 117 7.48 -20.15 8.60
C ASP A 117 8.50 -20.01 9.73
N LEU A 118 8.00 -19.69 10.92
CA LEU A 118 8.80 -19.51 12.14
C LEU A 118 9.53 -20.79 12.60
N SER A 119 9.24 -21.94 12.00
CA SER A 119 9.90 -23.19 12.31
C SER A 119 11.27 -23.33 11.63
N ILE A 120 11.55 -22.47 10.63
CA ILE A 120 12.85 -22.46 9.94
C ILE A 120 13.89 -21.84 10.86
N PRO A 121 14.99 -22.57 11.22
CA PRO A 121 15.97 -22.10 12.20
C PRO A 121 16.66 -20.79 11.82
N GLU A 122 16.80 -20.52 10.52
CA GLU A 122 17.42 -19.31 9.97
C GLU A 122 16.43 -18.17 9.75
N SER A 123 15.14 -18.33 10.08
CA SER A 123 14.15 -17.27 9.92
C SER A 123 14.51 -16.05 10.77
N SER A 124 14.44 -14.88 10.15
CA SER A 124 14.60 -13.58 10.82
C SER A 124 13.34 -13.13 11.56
N ALA A 125 12.24 -13.86 11.44
CA ALA A 125 10.93 -13.43 11.93
C ALA A 125 10.89 -13.11 13.44
N GLY A 126 11.65 -13.85 14.28
CA GLY A 126 11.77 -13.52 15.71
C GLY A 126 12.42 -12.15 15.96
N GLN A 127 13.45 -11.82 15.21
CA GLN A 127 14.10 -10.50 15.28
C GLN A 127 13.18 -9.38 14.76
N VAL A 128 12.39 -9.67 13.71
CA VAL A 128 11.39 -8.74 13.19
C VAL A 128 10.32 -8.44 14.22
N GLN A 129 9.81 -9.45 14.94
CA GLN A 129 8.85 -9.26 16.03
C GLN A 129 9.42 -8.35 17.13
N ASP A 130 10.69 -8.53 17.50
CA ASP A 130 11.35 -7.66 18.48
C ASP A 130 11.51 -6.22 17.96
N ALA A 131 11.85 -6.05 16.69
CA ALA A 131 11.93 -4.75 16.05
C ALA A 131 10.56 -4.04 16.01
N LEU A 132 9.51 -4.74 15.61
CA LEU A 132 8.14 -4.20 15.62
C LEU A 132 7.73 -3.75 17.03
N ARG A 133 8.08 -4.51 18.07
CA ARG A 133 7.80 -4.15 19.46
C ARG A 133 8.58 -2.90 19.88
N LYS A 134 9.88 -2.81 19.56
CA LYS A 134 10.70 -1.61 19.82
C LYS A 134 10.12 -0.35 19.17
N LEU A 135 9.52 -0.50 17.98
CA LEU A 135 8.92 0.60 17.21
C LEU A 135 7.45 0.87 17.57
N GLY A 136 6.83 0.06 18.44
CA GLY A 136 5.40 0.17 18.78
C GLY A 136 4.47 -0.16 17.61
N LEU A 137 4.91 -1.05 16.72
CA LEU A 137 4.19 -1.46 15.50
C LEU A 137 3.63 -2.89 15.57
N GLU A 138 3.78 -3.59 16.68
CA GLU A 138 3.38 -4.99 16.84
C GLU A 138 1.88 -5.22 16.54
N ASP A 139 1.02 -4.31 16.95
CA ASP A 139 -0.43 -4.38 16.72
C ASP A 139 -0.83 -4.09 15.25
N ARG A 140 0.12 -3.66 14.43
CA ARG A 140 -0.10 -3.33 13.01
C ARG A 140 0.07 -4.52 12.09
N VAL A 141 0.71 -5.60 12.57
CA VAL A 141 1.05 -6.77 11.77
C VAL A 141 0.38 -8.02 12.33
N THR A 142 -0.45 -8.65 11.53
CA THR A 142 -0.98 -9.98 11.84
C THR A 142 -0.04 -11.02 11.25
N ILE A 143 0.61 -11.81 12.11
CA ILE A 143 1.58 -12.81 11.67
C ILE A 143 0.88 -14.15 11.51
N VAL A 144 0.98 -14.72 10.31
CA VAL A 144 0.54 -16.07 9.98
C VAL A 144 1.76 -16.99 9.97
N ASN A 145 1.96 -17.72 11.08
CA ASN A 145 3.03 -18.73 11.18
C ASN A 145 2.70 -19.94 10.33
N SER A 146 3.14 -19.94 9.09
CA SER A 146 2.89 -21.01 8.12
C SER A 146 3.80 -20.90 6.93
N ASN A 147 4.07 -22.03 6.28
CA ASN A 147 4.51 -22.00 4.89
C ASN A 147 3.37 -21.43 4.03
N ILE A 148 3.70 -20.65 3.00
CA ILE A 148 2.70 -20.04 2.13
C ILE A 148 1.79 -21.08 1.47
N ARG A 149 2.30 -22.27 1.15
CA ARG A 149 1.53 -23.35 0.54
C ARG A 149 0.39 -23.89 1.42
N GLU A 150 0.46 -23.63 2.72
CA GLU A 150 -0.50 -24.05 3.72
C GLU A 150 -1.23 -22.88 4.39
N SER A 151 -0.98 -21.65 3.92
CA SER A 151 -1.45 -20.43 4.58
C SER A 151 -2.85 -20.00 4.18
N ALA A 152 -3.39 -20.46 3.06
CA ALA A 152 -4.62 -19.95 2.45
C ALA A 152 -5.81 -19.87 3.41
N ASP A 153 -5.99 -20.91 4.24
CA ASP A 153 -7.08 -21.01 5.22
C ASP A 153 -6.77 -20.27 6.54
N ARG A 154 -5.53 -19.78 6.71
CA ARG A 154 -5.08 -19.06 7.92
C ARG A 154 -5.07 -17.56 7.73
N ILE A 155 -5.14 -17.10 6.48
CA ILE A 155 -5.26 -15.69 6.15
C ILE A 155 -6.67 -15.22 6.54
N PRO A 156 -6.82 -14.06 7.22
CA PRO A 156 -8.13 -13.55 7.61
C PRO A 156 -9.09 -13.42 6.42
N GLU A 157 -10.38 -13.70 6.65
CA GLU A 157 -11.41 -13.70 5.60
C GLU A 157 -11.55 -12.34 4.89
N ASP A 158 -11.28 -11.25 5.59
CA ASP A 158 -11.31 -9.90 5.02
C ASP A 158 -10.14 -9.60 4.06
N PHE A 159 -9.20 -10.56 3.90
CA PHE A 159 -8.19 -10.61 2.84
C PHE A 159 -8.63 -11.41 1.61
N ALA A 160 -9.92 -11.60 1.40
CA ALA A 160 -10.44 -12.15 0.15
C ALA A 160 -9.99 -11.33 -1.06
N THR A 161 -9.80 -10.02 -0.88
CA THR A 161 -9.17 -9.13 -1.84
C THR A 161 -7.89 -8.54 -1.23
N ILE A 162 -6.79 -8.51 -1.98
CA ILE A 162 -5.48 -8.01 -1.60
C ILE A 162 -5.15 -6.81 -2.50
N ASP A 163 -4.88 -5.64 -1.90
CA ASP A 163 -4.56 -4.44 -2.65
C ASP A 163 -3.07 -4.32 -2.96
N PHE A 164 -2.23 -4.85 -2.07
CA PHE A 164 -0.79 -4.86 -2.25
C PHE A 164 -0.19 -6.14 -1.67
N ALA A 165 0.65 -6.83 -2.44
CA ALA A 165 1.43 -7.95 -1.96
C ALA A 165 2.94 -7.69 -2.16
N TRP A 166 3.73 -7.99 -1.14
CA TRP A 166 5.19 -8.07 -1.21
C TRP A 166 5.63 -9.52 -1.05
N VAL A 167 6.34 -10.06 -2.04
CA VAL A 167 6.79 -11.45 -2.06
C VAL A 167 8.32 -11.47 -2.10
N ASP A 168 8.92 -11.75 -0.95
CA ASP A 168 10.37 -11.87 -0.76
C ASP A 168 10.73 -13.30 -0.33
N ALA A 169 10.30 -14.25 -1.14
CA ALA A 169 10.53 -15.68 -0.94
C ALA A 169 10.63 -16.39 -2.28
N TRP A 170 11.21 -17.59 -2.30
CA TRP A 170 11.34 -18.42 -3.52
C TRP A 170 10.00 -18.86 -4.12
N GLU A 171 8.90 -18.58 -3.45
CA GLU A 171 7.55 -19.05 -3.76
C GLU A 171 6.77 -18.08 -4.70
N CYS A 172 7.46 -17.24 -5.48
CA CYS A 172 6.81 -16.28 -6.38
C CYS A 172 5.84 -16.91 -7.37
N LEU A 173 6.20 -18.07 -7.96
CA LEU A 173 5.31 -18.80 -8.86
C LEU A 173 4.07 -19.32 -8.13
N PHE A 174 4.28 -19.97 -6.98
CA PHE A 174 3.17 -20.44 -6.16
C PHE A 174 2.23 -19.31 -5.76
N PHE A 175 2.80 -18.17 -5.34
CA PHE A 175 2.01 -16.99 -5.02
C PHE A 175 1.18 -16.55 -6.22
N PHE A 176 1.77 -16.42 -7.40
CA PHE A 176 1.04 -16.01 -8.60
C PHE A 176 -0.11 -16.98 -8.91
N ASP A 177 0.16 -18.27 -8.97
CA ASP A 177 -0.83 -19.27 -9.36
C ASP A 177 -2.00 -19.39 -8.38
N HIS A 178 -1.79 -19.11 -7.09
CA HIS A 178 -2.81 -19.35 -6.06
C HIS A 178 -3.42 -18.07 -5.48
N PHE A 179 -2.77 -16.90 -5.65
CA PHE A 179 -3.23 -15.65 -5.06
C PHE A 179 -3.55 -14.56 -6.08
N TRP A 180 -3.21 -14.74 -7.36
CA TRP A 180 -3.49 -13.74 -8.39
C TRP A 180 -4.96 -13.36 -8.45
N ASP A 181 -5.87 -14.33 -8.35
CA ASP A 181 -7.31 -14.07 -8.35
C ASP A 181 -7.82 -13.31 -7.11
N ARG A 182 -7.02 -13.24 -6.06
CA ARG A 182 -7.31 -12.44 -4.85
C ARG A 182 -6.73 -11.03 -4.94
N ILE A 183 -5.84 -10.74 -5.88
CA ILE A 183 -5.34 -9.39 -6.08
C ILE A 183 -6.47 -8.51 -6.62
N ASN A 184 -6.61 -7.31 -6.06
CA ASN A 184 -7.65 -6.38 -6.44
C ASN A 184 -7.59 -6.07 -7.95
N PRO A 185 -8.64 -6.41 -8.73
CA PRO A 185 -8.65 -6.20 -10.19
C PRO A 185 -8.68 -4.72 -10.59
N ASP A 186 -8.96 -3.81 -9.65
CA ASP A 186 -8.99 -2.37 -9.89
C ASP A 186 -7.66 -1.69 -9.55
N GLY A 187 -6.54 -2.38 -9.78
CA GLY A 187 -5.21 -1.80 -9.68
C GLY A 187 -4.35 -2.34 -8.54
N GLY A 188 -4.71 -3.50 -7.95
CA GLY A 188 -3.88 -4.17 -6.95
C GLY A 188 -2.48 -4.47 -7.47
N LEU A 189 -1.49 -4.39 -6.60
CA LEU A 189 -0.08 -4.55 -6.92
C LEU A 189 0.50 -5.81 -6.26
N VAL A 190 1.36 -6.52 -7.00
CA VAL A 190 2.25 -7.55 -6.47
C VAL A 190 3.68 -7.13 -6.77
N ALA A 191 4.48 -6.91 -5.75
CA ALA A 191 5.91 -6.66 -5.88
C ALA A 191 6.68 -7.93 -5.50
N MET A 192 7.59 -8.36 -6.35
CA MET A 192 8.42 -9.56 -6.18
C MET A 192 9.90 -9.19 -6.23
N HIS A 193 10.69 -9.72 -5.32
CA HIS A 193 12.12 -9.45 -5.27
C HIS A 193 12.90 -10.36 -6.23
N TYR A 194 14.06 -9.92 -6.66
CA TYR A 194 15.16 -10.63 -7.33
C TYR A 194 14.85 -11.46 -8.58
N LEU A 195 13.72 -11.31 -9.24
CA LEU A 195 13.41 -12.13 -10.43
C LEU A 195 14.41 -11.95 -11.59
N MET A 196 15.09 -10.82 -11.67
CA MET A 196 16.12 -10.57 -12.70
C MET A 196 17.54 -11.01 -12.27
N THR A 197 17.68 -11.61 -11.09
CA THR A 197 18.98 -12.00 -10.53
C THR A 197 19.30 -13.47 -10.82
N TYR A 198 18.31 -14.33 -10.87
CA TYR A 198 18.48 -15.79 -10.96
C TYR A 198 17.80 -16.38 -12.21
N PRO A 199 18.32 -17.50 -12.75
CA PRO A 199 17.72 -18.15 -13.92
C PRO A 199 16.25 -18.55 -13.72
N GLU A 200 15.87 -18.94 -12.52
CA GLU A 200 14.49 -19.26 -12.16
C GLU A 200 13.57 -18.04 -12.31
N GLY A 201 14.07 -16.86 -12.01
CA GLY A 201 13.35 -15.60 -12.22
C GLY A 201 13.13 -15.27 -13.68
N GLU A 202 14.10 -15.61 -14.57
CA GLU A 202 13.93 -15.46 -16.02
C GLU A 202 12.75 -16.30 -16.53
N ALA A 203 12.65 -17.56 -16.11
CA ALA A 203 11.54 -18.43 -16.47
C ALA A 203 10.19 -17.91 -15.95
N LEU A 204 10.18 -17.33 -14.73
CA LEU A 204 8.98 -16.70 -14.19
C LEU A 204 8.55 -15.46 -14.99
N LEU A 205 9.50 -14.62 -15.38
CA LEU A 205 9.21 -13.44 -16.20
C LEU A 205 8.67 -13.83 -17.56
N GLU A 206 9.20 -14.89 -18.18
CA GLU A 206 8.66 -15.44 -19.44
C GLU A 206 7.23 -15.96 -19.25
N TYR A 207 6.96 -16.65 -18.14
CA TYR A 207 5.62 -17.10 -17.78
C TYR A 207 4.64 -15.93 -17.61
N PHE A 208 5.03 -14.87 -16.90
CA PHE A 208 4.20 -13.68 -16.74
C PHE A 208 3.92 -12.97 -18.06
N HIS A 209 4.91 -12.86 -18.95
CA HIS A 209 4.69 -12.30 -20.27
C HIS A 209 3.74 -13.16 -21.11
N THR A 210 3.85 -14.48 -21.02
CA THR A 210 2.92 -15.40 -21.69
C THR A 210 1.50 -15.25 -21.15
N PHE A 211 1.35 -15.15 -19.83
CA PHE A 211 0.06 -14.89 -19.18
C PHE A 211 -0.53 -13.54 -19.65
N GLN A 212 0.27 -12.46 -19.65
CA GLN A 212 -0.16 -11.15 -20.10
C GLN A 212 -0.65 -11.16 -21.56
N GLN A 213 0.01 -11.91 -22.43
CA GLN A 213 -0.40 -12.06 -23.84
C GLN A 213 -1.71 -12.85 -23.97
N ALA A 214 -1.90 -13.87 -23.13
CA ALA A 214 -3.11 -14.69 -23.14
C ALA A 214 -4.32 -13.95 -22.52
N HIS A 215 -4.07 -12.98 -21.62
CA HIS A 215 -5.07 -12.21 -20.87
C HIS A 215 -4.88 -10.70 -21.08
N PRO A 216 -5.17 -10.16 -22.27
CA PRO A 216 -4.93 -8.75 -22.57
C PRO A 216 -5.71 -7.82 -21.64
N GLY A 217 -4.99 -6.89 -21.02
CA GLY A 217 -5.58 -5.89 -20.11
C GLY A 217 -5.83 -6.38 -18.69
N GLU A 218 -5.44 -7.61 -18.35
CA GLU A 218 -5.55 -8.11 -16.98
C GLU A 218 -4.30 -7.80 -16.14
N MET A 219 -3.14 -7.69 -16.77
CA MET A 219 -1.87 -7.50 -16.06
C MET A 219 -0.96 -6.51 -16.77
N GLU A 220 -0.34 -5.63 -15.99
CA GLU A 220 0.80 -4.81 -16.40
C GLU A 220 2.04 -5.28 -15.64
N ILE A 221 3.21 -5.24 -16.30
CA ILE A 221 4.49 -5.70 -15.74
C ILE A 221 5.50 -4.56 -15.80
N LEU A 222 6.16 -4.29 -14.67
CA LEU A 222 7.26 -3.33 -14.57
C LEU A 222 8.46 -3.99 -13.87
N ASN A 223 9.59 -4.07 -14.56
CA ASN A 223 10.84 -4.54 -13.99
C ASN A 223 11.73 -3.35 -13.63
N LEU A 224 12.15 -3.26 -12.39
CA LEU A 224 13.06 -2.26 -11.87
C LEU A 224 14.38 -2.91 -11.49
N LEU A 225 15.48 -2.31 -11.94
CA LEU A 225 16.82 -2.81 -11.68
C LEU A 225 17.64 -1.79 -10.89
N GLU A 226 18.22 -2.24 -9.80
CA GLU A 226 19.19 -1.49 -9.03
C GLU A 226 20.59 -1.67 -9.66
N SER A 227 20.91 -0.87 -10.66
CA SER A 227 22.05 -1.05 -11.56
C SER A 227 23.45 -1.03 -10.90
N ARG A 228 23.53 -0.62 -9.63
CA ARG A 228 24.78 -0.55 -8.88
C ARG A 228 25.07 -1.82 -8.06
N LYS A 229 24.14 -2.74 -7.98
CA LYS A 229 24.30 -4.02 -7.28
C LYS A 229 24.53 -5.15 -8.28
N LEU A 230 25.36 -6.11 -7.89
CA LEU A 230 25.67 -7.27 -8.72
C LEU A 230 24.63 -8.38 -8.63
N MET A 231 23.85 -8.42 -7.54
CA MET A 231 22.83 -9.43 -7.29
C MET A 231 21.80 -8.88 -6.28
N GLN A 232 20.66 -9.56 -6.12
CA GLN A 232 19.55 -9.09 -5.27
C GLN A 232 19.14 -7.66 -5.61
N ASN A 233 19.10 -7.35 -6.90
CA ASN A 233 19.13 -5.98 -7.42
C ASN A 233 17.87 -5.63 -8.22
N SER A 234 16.80 -6.41 -8.10
CA SER A 234 15.61 -6.16 -8.92
C SER A 234 14.32 -6.30 -8.12
N VAL A 235 13.33 -5.50 -8.51
CA VAL A 235 11.95 -5.63 -8.08
C VAL A 235 11.08 -5.68 -9.33
N THR A 236 10.27 -6.73 -9.45
CA THR A 236 9.24 -6.86 -10.47
C THR A 236 7.91 -6.49 -9.86
N ILE A 237 7.17 -5.58 -10.49
CA ILE A 237 5.84 -5.19 -10.06
C ILE A 237 4.85 -5.68 -11.12
N LEU A 238 3.87 -6.45 -10.67
CA LEU A 238 2.69 -6.83 -11.43
C LEU A 238 1.54 -5.96 -10.94
N ARG A 239 0.81 -5.31 -11.86
CA ARG A 239 -0.41 -4.59 -11.53
C ARG A 239 -1.59 -5.33 -12.16
N ARG A 240 -2.55 -5.75 -11.34
CA ARG A 240 -3.79 -6.34 -11.84
C ARG A 240 -4.74 -5.25 -12.29
N THR A 241 -5.36 -5.44 -13.45
CA THR A 241 -6.35 -4.53 -14.00
C THR A 241 -7.52 -5.30 -14.59
N SER A 242 -8.71 -4.72 -14.56
CA SER A 242 -9.92 -5.34 -15.09
C SER A 242 -10.24 -4.89 -16.53
N SER A 243 -9.45 -3.96 -17.08
CA SER A 243 -9.71 -3.40 -18.41
C SER A 243 -8.47 -2.76 -18.98
N PRO A 244 -8.19 -2.96 -20.29
CA PRO A 244 -7.16 -2.21 -20.98
C PRO A 244 -7.51 -0.74 -21.16
N GLU A 245 -8.75 -0.36 -20.91
CA GLU A 245 -9.19 1.04 -21.03
C GLU A 245 -8.68 1.88 -19.86
N ARG A 246 -8.05 2.98 -20.20
CA ARG A 246 -7.55 3.97 -19.22
C ARG A 246 -8.74 4.83 -18.75
N ARG A 247 -9.42 4.38 -17.70
CA ARG A 247 -10.65 5.01 -17.18
C ARG A 247 -10.46 6.38 -16.53
N HIS A 248 -9.20 6.83 -16.31
CA HIS A 248 -8.91 8.00 -15.49
C HIS A 248 -8.41 9.23 -16.26
N TYR A 249 -8.51 9.23 -17.58
CA TYR A 249 -8.22 10.43 -18.34
C TYR A 249 -9.48 11.26 -18.51
N ALA A 250 -9.44 12.52 -18.05
CA ALA A 250 -10.47 13.49 -18.41
C ALA A 250 -10.44 13.74 -19.93
N ASP A 251 -11.60 13.85 -20.55
CA ASP A 251 -11.75 14.02 -22.01
C ASP A 251 -11.01 15.26 -22.54
N SER A 252 -10.76 16.25 -21.69
CA SER A 252 -10.14 17.53 -22.05
C SER A 252 -8.78 17.80 -21.39
N GLY A 253 -8.27 16.90 -20.56
CA GLY A 253 -6.93 16.98 -19.96
C GLY A 253 -6.70 18.07 -18.89
N SER A 254 -7.59 19.02 -18.70
CA SER A 254 -7.39 20.14 -17.78
C SER A 254 -8.60 20.51 -16.90
N ASP A 255 -9.81 20.06 -17.24
CA ASP A 255 -11.00 20.52 -16.54
C ASP A 255 -11.46 19.53 -15.48
N VAL A 256 -11.36 19.93 -14.22
CA VAL A 256 -12.06 19.24 -13.13
C VAL A 256 -13.56 19.55 -13.27
N ARG A 257 -14.36 18.51 -13.50
CA ARG A 257 -15.80 18.67 -13.56
C ARG A 257 -16.38 18.69 -12.14
N TYR A 258 -16.91 19.82 -11.75
CA TYR A 258 -17.68 19.99 -10.51
C TYR A 258 -19.08 19.38 -10.69
N THR A 259 -19.25 18.12 -10.34
CA THR A 259 -20.51 17.42 -10.47
C THR A 259 -21.41 17.63 -9.24
N PRO A 260 -22.75 17.53 -9.37
CA PRO A 260 -23.66 17.51 -8.23
C PRO A 260 -23.30 16.39 -7.21
N GLU A 261 -22.76 15.28 -7.69
CA GLU A 261 -22.30 14.16 -6.85
C GLU A 261 -21.12 14.56 -5.96
N MET A 262 -20.14 15.29 -6.51
CA MET A 262 -18.99 15.80 -5.74
C MET A 262 -19.46 16.70 -4.59
N LEU A 263 -20.44 17.60 -4.85
CA LEU A 263 -21.05 18.42 -3.82
C LEU A 263 -21.80 17.58 -2.77
N THR A 264 -22.51 16.55 -3.20
CA THR A 264 -23.22 15.62 -2.31
C THR A 264 -22.24 14.91 -1.39
N HIS A 265 -21.18 14.33 -1.93
CA HIS A 265 -20.15 13.65 -1.13
C HIS A 265 -19.43 14.61 -0.17
N ALA A 266 -19.17 15.85 -0.59
CA ALA A 266 -18.56 16.85 0.26
C ALA A 266 -19.45 17.23 1.46
N LYS A 267 -20.77 17.37 1.26
CA LYS A 267 -21.73 17.59 2.34
C LYS A 267 -21.87 16.37 3.26
N GLU A 268 -21.88 15.18 2.69
CA GLU A 268 -21.93 13.93 3.46
C GLU A 268 -20.69 13.78 4.35
N LEU A 269 -19.51 14.13 3.83
CA LEU A 269 -18.26 14.10 4.60
C LEU A 269 -18.35 14.99 5.85
N ILE A 270 -18.88 16.20 5.75
CA ILE A 270 -19.08 17.10 6.90
C ILE A 270 -19.92 16.41 7.98
N SER A 271 -21.00 15.74 7.59
CA SER A 271 -21.90 15.06 8.54
C SER A 271 -21.28 13.87 9.25
N ARG A 272 -20.24 13.26 8.66
CA ARG A 272 -19.54 12.10 9.21
C ARG A 272 -18.32 12.45 10.07
N VAL A 273 -17.96 13.72 10.18
CA VAL A 273 -16.83 14.20 11.00
C VAL A 273 -17.33 15.13 12.11
N PRO A 274 -18.02 14.60 13.16
CA PRO A 274 -18.71 15.38 14.19
C PRO A 274 -17.80 16.30 15.01
N GLU A 275 -16.52 15.92 15.18
CA GLU A 275 -15.54 16.68 15.99
C GLU A 275 -15.21 18.07 15.42
N ILE A 276 -15.68 18.35 14.19
CA ILE A 276 -15.45 19.64 13.53
C ILE A 276 -16.44 20.68 13.99
N THR A 277 -17.68 20.27 14.28
CA THR A 277 -18.77 21.15 14.70
C THR A 277 -18.62 21.68 16.12
N ASP A 278 -18.07 20.90 17.04
CA ASP A 278 -17.97 21.27 18.47
C ASP A 278 -16.93 22.36 18.77
N LYS A 279 -15.89 22.52 17.93
CA LYS A 279 -14.85 23.54 18.15
C LYS A 279 -15.20 24.95 17.67
N TYR A 280 -16.16 25.07 16.77
CA TYR A 280 -16.61 26.37 16.21
C TYR A 280 -17.93 26.86 16.82
N SER A 281 -18.56 26.07 17.69
CA SER A 281 -19.75 26.50 18.45
C SER A 281 -19.38 27.25 19.75
N ALA A 282 -18.09 27.42 20.04
CA ALA A 282 -17.57 28.03 21.25
C ALA A 282 -16.90 29.39 21.03
N GLU A 283 -16.96 29.97 19.83
CA GLU A 283 -16.64 31.36 19.52
C GLU A 283 -17.88 32.11 19.05
#